data_657abedac6b24f2e1cdf3b920efb03b3
#
_entry.id   657abedac6b24f2e1cdf3b920efb03b3
#
_cell.length_a   1.000
_cell.length_b   1.000
_cell.length_c   1.000
_cell.angle_alpha   90.00
_cell.angle_beta   90.00
_cell.angle_gamma   90.00
#
_symmetry.space_group_name_H-M   'P 1'
#
loop_
_entity.id
_entity.type
_entity.pdbx_description
1 polymer ?
#
loop_
_entity_poly.entity_id
_entity_poly.type
_entity_poly.pdbx_seq_one_letter_code
_entity_poly.pdbx_strand_id
1 'polypeptide(L)'
;MARYVKDLVLNKPEDFVTFIMNDYLQKNQFVVSEWKGEPAYRTGDALIEGYKYLKWSYENGTLHLEAWMKSTFGKEMGLDGFVGALQKKPYREGIEQLFHVLEQAIPEVGMNEMTGQQGMNGANGQPKPHPVPVKTVDNSSAATMALVFGILAFGISFLSPLISIILAILGYSRARIGMQSALKGRAKAGRNFCIVAIVFSIILWVTNLVLTIMVR
;
A
#
# COMPACT_ATOMS: atom_id res chain seq x y z
N MET A 1 -2.90 -16.45 19.56
CA MET A 1 -3.39 -15.85 18.31
C MET A 1 -2.32 -14.91 17.80
N ALA A 2 -2.05 -14.93 16.51
CA ALA A 2 -0.93 -14.17 15.96
C ALA A 2 -1.44 -12.93 15.17
N ARG A 3 -2.50 -12.27 15.64
CA ARG A 3 -3.00 -11.03 15.05
C ARG A 3 -2.45 -9.83 15.81
N TYR A 4 -2.16 -8.76 15.10
CA TYR A 4 -1.98 -7.44 15.68
C TYR A 4 -3.37 -6.90 15.98
N VAL A 5 -3.69 -6.65 17.25
CA VAL A 5 -4.98 -6.15 17.70
C VAL A 5 -4.76 -4.83 18.42
N LYS A 6 -5.56 -3.83 18.09
CA LYS A 6 -5.53 -2.54 18.78
C LYS A 6 -6.93 -1.96 18.91
N ASP A 7 -7.24 -1.51 20.12
CA ASP A 7 -8.43 -0.72 20.43
C ASP A 7 -8.03 0.75 20.58
N LEU A 8 -8.74 1.62 19.87
CA LEU A 8 -8.49 3.05 19.88
C LEU A 8 -9.76 3.80 20.25
N VAL A 9 -9.74 4.47 21.41
CA VAL A 9 -10.85 5.30 21.86
C VAL A 9 -10.79 6.64 21.15
N LEU A 10 -11.71 6.87 20.22
CA LEU A 10 -11.71 8.07 19.38
C LEU A 10 -12.79 9.07 19.79
N ASN A 11 -13.94 8.59 20.28
CA ASN A 11 -15.13 9.41 20.61
C ASN A 11 -15.52 10.37 19.45
N LYS A 12 -15.41 9.89 18.23
CA LYS A 12 -15.70 10.64 16.99
C LYS A 12 -16.99 10.14 16.34
N PRO A 13 -17.64 10.95 15.48
CA PRO A 13 -18.78 10.49 14.71
C PRO A 13 -18.43 9.25 13.89
N GLU A 14 -19.34 8.29 13.82
CA GLU A 14 -19.15 7.04 13.07
C GLU A 14 -18.89 7.30 11.59
N ASP A 15 -19.58 8.25 10.98
CA ASP A 15 -19.39 8.65 9.59
C ASP A 15 -17.95 9.10 9.30
N PHE A 16 -17.35 9.85 10.22
CA PHE A 16 -15.96 10.29 10.10
C PHE A 16 -15.01 9.10 10.12
N VAL A 17 -15.17 8.19 11.10
CA VAL A 17 -14.29 7.01 11.22
C VAL A 17 -14.47 6.10 10.00
N THR A 18 -15.70 5.85 9.59
CA THR A 18 -16.03 5.04 8.41
C THR A 18 -15.43 5.64 7.13
N PHE A 19 -15.49 6.97 6.96
CA PHE A 19 -14.90 7.65 5.83
C PHE A 19 -13.39 7.45 5.77
N ILE A 20 -12.68 7.66 6.89
CA ILE A 20 -11.22 7.47 6.95
C ILE A 20 -10.82 6.00 6.72
N MET A 21 -11.56 5.06 7.30
CA MET A 21 -11.32 3.63 7.11
C MET A 21 -11.51 3.21 5.65
N ASN A 22 -12.59 3.66 5.00
CA ASN A 22 -12.86 3.37 3.60
C ASN A 22 -11.79 3.99 2.67
N ASP A 23 -11.36 5.23 2.94
CA ASP A 23 -10.28 5.89 2.21
C ASP A 23 -8.95 5.11 2.34
N TYR A 24 -8.62 4.65 3.56
CA TYR A 24 -7.46 3.80 3.80
C TYR A 24 -7.54 2.48 3.04
N LEU A 25 -8.69 1.79 3.08
CA LEU A 25 -8.90 0.53 2.39
C LEU A 25 -8.76 0.72 0.87
N GLN A 26 -9.36 1.76 0.31
CA GLN A 26 -9.30 2.07 -1.12
C GLN A 26 -7.87 2.43 -1.56
N LYS A 27 -7.18 3.31 -0.84
CA LYS A 27 -5.81 3.73 -1.15
C LYS A 27 -4.82 2.56 -1.12
N ASN A 28 -5.01 1.63 -0.19
CA ASN A 28 -4.16 0.46 -0.04
C ASN A 28 -4.67 -0.77 -0.82
N GLN A 29 -5.67 -0.57 -1.72
CA GLN A 29 -6.20 -1.62 -2.61
C GLN A 29 -6.71 -2.85 -1.85
N PHE A 30 -7.29 -2.64 -0.68
CA PHE A 30 -7.99 -3.70 0.01
C PHE A 30 -9.29 -4.03 -0.71
N VAL A 31 -9.58 -5.31 -0.83
CA VAL A 31 -10.83 -5.85 -1.38
C VAL A 31 -11.55 -6.65 -0.29
N VAL A 32 -12.86 -6.66 -0.36
CA VAL A 32 -13.67 -7.52 0.52
C VAL A 32 -13.28 -8.97 0.26
N SER A 33 -13.04 -9.70 1.31
CA SER A 33 -12.55 -11.08 1.28
C SER A 33 -12.99 -11.81 2.53
N GLU A 34 -12.54 -13.04 2.68
CA GLU A 34 -12.81 -13.89 3.81
C GLU A 34 -11.51 -14.55 4.28
N TRP A 35 -11.39 -14.75 5.59
CA TRP A 35 -10.33 -15.53 6.19
C TRP A 35 -10.91 -16.62 7.10
N LYS A 36 -10.84 -17.88 6.67
CA LYS A 36 -11.34 -19.04 7.43
C LYS A 36 -12.81 -18.91 7.90
N GLY A 37 -13.68 -18.36 7.04
CA GLY A 37 -15.08 -18.13 7.36
C GLY A 37 -15.37 -16.79 8.03
N GLU A 38 -14.38 -15.96 8.33
CA GLU A 38 -14.57 -14.63 8.87
C GLU A 38 -14.51 -13.57 7.76
N PRO A 39 -15.44 -12.60 7.72
CA PRO A 39 -15.34 -11.45 6.84
C PRO A 39 -14.07 -10.64 7.16
N ALA A 40 -13.30 -10.32 6.13
CA ALA A 40 -12.09 -9.52 6.27
C ALA A 40 -11.78 -8.78 4.97
N TYR A 41 -11.00 -7.73 5.05
CA TYR A 41 -10.41 -7.07 3.88
C TYR A 41 -9.04 -7.67 3.58
N ARG A 42 -8.71 -7.80 2.30
CA ARG A 42 -7.45 -8.39 1.85
C ARG A 42 -6.76 -7.50 0.81
N THR A 43 -5.44 -7.36 0.92
CA THR A 43 -4.57 -6.78 -0.10
C THR A 43 -3.29 -7.60 -0.24
N GLY A 44 -2.47 -7.27 -1.21
CA GLY A 44 -1.20 -7.96 -1.43
C GLY A 44 -1.28 -9.06 -2.48
N ASP A 45 -0.18 -9.77 -2.66
CA ASP A 45 -0.04 -10.88 -3.60
C ASP A 45 0.68 -12.08 -2.95
N ALA A 46 0.65 -13.22 -3.64
CA ALA A 46 1.22 -14.45 -3.12
C ALA A 46 2.77 -14.52 -3.23
N LEU A 47 3.39 -13.69 -4.08
CA LEU A 47 4.78 -13.88 -4.48
C LEU A 47 5.75 -12.91 -3.82
N ILE A 48 5.35 -11.64 -3.69
CA ILE A 48 6.29 -10.56 -3.32
C ILE A 48 5.96 -9.95 -1.96
N GLU A 49 4.69 -9.54 -1.76
CA GLU A 49 4.30 -8.83 -0.55
C GLU A 49 3.63 -9.70 0.52
N GLY A 50 3.19 -10.88 0.14
CA GLY A 50 2.30 -11.69 0.97
C GLY A 50 0.89 -11.10 1.05
N TYR A 51 -0.09 -11.93 1.37
CA TYR A 51 -1.44 -11.45 1.63
C TYR A 51 -1.54 -10.81 3.00
N LYS A 52 -2.05 -9.59 3.03
CA LYS A 52 -2.32 -8.78 4.21
C LYS A 52 -3.83 -8.76 4.43
N TYR A 53 -4.24 -8.92 5.65
CA TYR A 53 -5.65 -8.94 6.05
C TYR A 53 -5.90 -7.90 7.11
N LEU A 54 -7.07 -7.27 7.05
CA LEU A 54 -7.54 -6.29 8.00
C LEU A 54 -9.02 -6.53 8.31
N LYS A 55 -9.38 -6.43 9.58
CA LYS A 55 -10.75 -6.43 10.07
C LYS A 55 -10.90 -5.26 11.05
N TRP A 56 -12.03 -4.61 11.03
CA TRP A 56 -12.30 -3.51 11.94
C TRP A 56 -13.79 -3.41 12.28
N SER A 57 -14.07 -2.86 13.44
CA SER A 57 -15.41 -2.43 13.87
C SER A 57 -15.29 -1.15 14.67
N TYR A 58 -16.35 -0.36 14.67
CA TYR A 58 -16.43 0.86 15.46
C TYR A 58 -17.71 0.86 16.25
N GLU A 59 -17.59 0.81 17.57
CA GLU A 59 -18.72 0.74 18.48
C GLU A 59 -18.44 1.60 19.73
N ASN A 60 -19.44 2.32 20.21
CA ASN A 60 -19.35 3.12 21.43
C ASN A 60 -18.13 4.07 21.48
N GLY A 61 -17.76 4.68 20.35
CA GLY A 61 -16.61 5.58 20.27
C GLY A 61 -15.25 4.90 20.25
N THR A 62 -15.21 3.57 20.18
CA THR A 62 -13.97 2.78 20.15
C THR A 62 -13.84 2.05 18.83
N LEU A 63 -12.71 2.25 18.16
CA LEU A 63 -12.31 1.48 16.98
C LEU A 63 -11.54 0.25 17.44
N HIS A 64 -12.06 -0.93 17.10
CA HIS A 64 -11.37 -2.20 17.21
C HIS A 64 -10.78 -2.57 15.86
N LEU A 65 -9.47 -2.79 15.78
CA LEU A 65 -8.77 -3.14 14.54
C LEU A 65 -7.90 -4.37 14.74
N GLU A 66 -8.08 -5.33 13.86
CA GLU A 66 -7.26 -6.53 13.77
C GLU A 66 -6.52 -6.56 12.45
N ALA A 67 -5.22 -6.86 12.47
CA ALA A 67 -4.39 -6.95 11.27
C ALA A 67 -3.44 -8.14 11.34
N TRP A 68 -3.33 -8.87 10.21
CA TRP A 68 -2.43 -10.01 10.11
C TRP A 68 -1.99 -10.24 8.67
N MET A 69 -1.00 -11.08 8.52
CA MET A 69 -0.55 -11.56 7.21
C MET A 69 -0.77 -13.07 7.10
N LYS A 70 -0.88 -13.55 5.88
CA LYS A 70 -0.86 -14.99 5.60
C LYS A 70 0.59 -15.46 5.50
N SER A 71 1.00 -16.39 6.35
CA SER A 71 2.29 -17.03 6.25
C SER A 71 2.35 -17.99 5.05
N THR A 72 3.55 -18.40 4.65
CA THR A 72 3.78 -19.39 3.59
C THR A 72 3.06 -20.72 3.87
N PHE A 73 2.84 -21.07 5.13
CA PHE A 73 2.14 -22.29 5.53
C PHE A 73 0.63 -22.09 5.71
N GLY A 74 0.06 -20.98 5.24
CA GLY A 74 -1.38 -20.71 5.35
C GLY A 74 -1.88 -20.37 6.76
N LYS A 75 -0.97 -20.10 7.71
CA LYS A 75 -1.29 -19.70 9.08
C LYS A 75 -1.32 -18.16 9.20
N GLU A 76 -1.99 -17.66 10.23
CA GLU A 76 -1.93 -16.26 10.62
C GLU A 76 -0.53 -15.90 11.11
N MET A 77 -0.04 -14.75 10.70
CA MET A 77 1.22 -14.20 11.12
C MET A 77 0.97 -12.74 11.54
N GLY A 78 1.20 -12.45 12.83
CA GLY A 78 1.08 -11.11 13.38
C GLY A 78 2.11 -10.15 12.80
N LEU A 79 1.92 -8.86 13.04
CA LEU A 79 2.80 -7.82 12.52
C LEU A 79 4.07 -7.63 13.37
N ASP A 80 4.15 -8.30 14.52
CA ASP A 80 5.29 -8.28 15.41
C ASP A 80 6.28 -9.40 15.07
N GLY A 81 7.52 -9.26 15.59
CA GLY A 81 8.59 -10.23 15.45
C GLY A 81 9.43 -10.11 14.18
N PHE A 82 10.60 -10.74 14.21
CA PHE A 82 11.62 -10.61 13.17
C PHE A 82 11.30 -11.41 11.90
N VAL A 83 10.61 -12.54 12.01
CA VAL A 83 10.27 -13.38 10.85
C VAL A 83 9.31 -12.62 9.90
N GLY A 84 9.73 -12.40 8.66
CA GLY A 84 8.98 -11.63 7.67
C GLY A 84 9.01 -10.11 7.92
N ALA A 85 9.98 -9.58 8.66
CA ALA A 85 10.07 -8.17 9.02
C ALA A 85 10.02 -7.21 7.81
N LEU A 86 10.65 -7.58 6.69
CA LEU A 86 10.63 -6.79 5.46
C LEU A 86 9.22 -6.55 4.89
N GLN A 87 8.33 -7.53 5.06
CA GLN A 87 6.95 -7.44 4.58
C GLN A 87 6.01 -6.87 5.63
N LYS A 88 6.27 -7.16 6.92
CA LYS A 88 5.47 -6.72 8.06
C LYS A 88 5.64 -5.22 8.36
N LYS A 89 6.88 -4.73 8.33
CA LYS A 89 7.22 -3.36 8.72
C LYS A 89 6.45 -2.31 7.93
N PRO A 90 6.40 -2.33 6.57
CA PRO A 90 5.62 -1.36 5.82
C PRO A 90 4.11 -1.44 6.11
N TYR A 91 3.58 -2.64 6.38
CA TYR A 91 2.18 -2.81 6.70
C TYR A 91 1.85 -2.26 8.08
N ARG A 92 2.68 -2.53 9.07
CA ARG A 92 2.55 -1.98 10.43
C ARG A 92 2.64 -0.46 10.42
N GLU A 93 3.64 0.11 9.74
CA GLU A 93 3.80 1.57 9.59
C GLU A 93 2.56 2.22 8.94
N GLY A 94 1.96 1.56 7.93
CA GLY A 94 0.73 2.02 7.31
C GLY A 94 -0.46 2.03 8.27
N ILE A 95 -0.57 1.05 9.17
CA ILE A 95 -1.61 1.02 10.21
C ILE A 95 -1.35 2.09 11.28
N GLU A 96 -0.11 2.27 11.68
CA GLU A 96 0.26 3.32 12.66
C GLU A 96 -0.04 4.73 12.08
N GLN A 97 0.22 4.96 10.81
CA GLN A 97 -0.18 6.20 10.12
C GLN A 97 -1.70 6.38 10.08
N LEU A 98 -2.46 5.30 9.85
CA LEU A 98 -3.92 5.34 9.90
C LEU A 98 -4.40 5.79 11.29
N PHE A 99 -3.82 5.26 12.36
CA PHE A 99 -4.16 5.66 13.73
C PHE A 99 -3.87 7.14 13.96
N HIS A 100 -2.72 7.65 13.52
CA HIS A 100 -2.42 9.07 13.61
C HIS A 100 -3.45 9.96 12.90
N VAL A 101 -3.93 9.55 11.73
CA VAL A 101 -4.98 10.27 11.00
C VAL A 101 -6.30 10.25 11.79
N LEU A 102 -6.65 9.10 12.36
CA LEU A 102 -7.87 8.93 13.15
C LEU A 102 -7.82 9.73 14.48
N GLU A 103 -6.67 9.88 15.09
CA GLU A 103 -6.45 10.64 16.31
C GLU A 103 -6.45 12.17 16.09
N GLN A 104 -6.15 12.63 14.88
CA GLN A 104 -6.14 14.07 14.58
C GLN A 104 -7.49 14.70 14.93
N ALA A 105 -7.45 15.89 15.53
CA ALA A 105 -8.64 16.65 15.82
C ALA A 105 -9.43 16.89 14.51
N ILE A 106 -10.76 16.70 14.59
CA ILE A 106 -11.64 17.14 13.50
C ILE A 106 -11.46 18.67 13.45
N PRO A 107 -11.07 19.27 12.31
CA PRO A 107 -11.04 20.71 12.21
C PRO A 107 -12.46 21.21 12.57
N GLU A 108 -12.58 22.00 13.62
CA GLU A 108 -13.81 22.73 13.87
C GLU A 108 -14.01 23.63 12.65
N VAL A 109 -14.90 23.22 11.77
CA VAL A 109 -15.42 24.13 10.74
C VAL A 109 -16.17 25.18 11.51
N GLY A 110 -15.54 26.36 11.65
CA GLY A 110 -15.99 27.47 12.44
C GLY A 110 -17.47 27.78 12.18
N MET A 111 -18.28 27.47 13.18
CA MET A 111 -19.65 27.94 13.32
C MET A 111 -19.66 29.35 13.89
N ASN A 112 -18.76 30.21 13.49
CA ASN A 112 -18.79 31.62 13.83
C ASN A 112 -18.36 32.41 12.62
N GLU A 113 -19.34 32.86 11.88
CA GLU A 113 -19.44 34.16 11.21
C GLU A 113 -20.66 34.18 10.29
N MET A 114 -21.86 34.21 10.93
CA MET A 114 -23.05 34.79 10.30
C MET A 114 -23.41 36.05 11.04
N THR A 115 -22.65 37.12 10.80
CA THR A 115 -23.17 38.47 11.03
C THR A 115 -22.44 39.42 10.08
N GLY A 116 -23.15 39.86 9.06
CA GLY A 116 -22.80 41.11 8.38
C GLY A 116 -22.55 41.08 6.88
N GLN A 117 -23.60 41.47 6.16
CA GLN A 117 -23.66 42.26 4.93
C GLN A 117 -23.69 41.53 3.57
N GLN A 118 -24.91 41.55 3.09
CA GLN A 118 -25.46 41.83 1.73
C GLN A 118 -24.52 41.94 0.53
N GLY A 119 -24.83 41.14 -0.49
CA GLY A 119 -24.39 41.31 -1.86
C GLY A 119 -24.97 40.23 -2.77
N MET A 120 -26.07 40.54 -3.45
CA MET A 120 -26.71 39.68 -4.45
C MET A 120 -25.77 39.22 -5.55
N ASN A 121 -25.75 37.95 -5.91
CA ASN A 121 -26.17 37.43 -7.21
C ASN A 121 -26.01 35.91 -7.30
N GLY A 122 -27.05 35.32 -7.90
CA GLY A 122 -27.29 33.89 -7.95
C GLY A 122 -26.27 33.09 -8.75
N ALA A 123 -26.18 31.84 -8.37
CA ALA A 123 -26.18 30.65 -9.23
C ALA A 123 -26.07 29.39 -8.35
N ASN A 124 -26.92 28.42 -8.60
CA ASN A 124 -26.95 27.08 -8.07
C ASN A 124 -25.56 26.45 -8.03
N GLY A 125 -25.03 26.18 -6.84
CA GLY A 125 -23.83 25.42 -6.62
C GLY A 125 -23.93 24.69 -5.30
N GLN A 126 -24.19 23.38 -5.34
CA GLN A 126 -24.04 22.51 -4.19
C GLN A 126 -22.64 22.72 -3.58
N PRO A 127 -22.49 22.83 -2.26
CA PRO A 127 -21.19 22.88 -1.61
C PRO A 127 -20.48 21.56 -1.89
N LYS A 128 -19.47 21.59 -2.73
CA LYS A 128 -18.52 20.45 -2.82
C LYS A 128 -17.77 20.37 -1.50
N PRO A 129 -17.72 19.20 -0.85
CA PRO A 129 -16.88 19.03 0.32
C PRO A 129 -15.44 19.34 -0.09
N HIS A 130 -14.84 20.35 0.53
CA HIS A 130 -13.43 20.63 0.34
C HIS A 130 -12.64 19.43 0.89
N PRO A 131 -11.79 18.79 0.06
CA PRO A 131 -10.94 17.72 0.57
C PRO A 131 -9.98 18.32 1.59
N VAL A 132 -10.07 17.86 2.84
CA VAL A 132 -9.06 18.10 3.85
C VAL A 132 -7.71 17.72 3.25
N PRO A 133 -6.66 18.57 3.29
CA PRO A 133 -5.36 18.21 2.76
C PRO A 133 -4.77 17.08 3.60
N VAL A 134 -5.11 15.86 3.26
CA VAL A 134 -4.39 14.68 3.73
C VAL A 134 -2.97 14.86 3.21
N LYS A 135 -2.01 14.97 4.13
CA LYS A 135 -0.59 15.00 3.80
C LYS A 135 -0.27 13.70 3.06
N THR A 136 -0.46 13.72 1.75
CA THR A 136 -0.16 12.59 0.88
C THR A 136 1.34 12.36 1.00
N VAL A 137 1.71 11.21 1.53
CA VAL A 137 3.10 10.76 1.48
C VAL A 137 3.48 10.78 0.01
N ASP A 138 4.41 11.66 -0.36
CA ASP A 138 4.84 11.80 -1.73
C ASP A 138 5.67 10.58 -2.13
N ASN A 139 5.02 9.60 -2.72
CA ASN A 139 5.64 8.38 -3.22
C ASN A 139 6.31 8.57 -4.60
N SER A 140 6.53 9.81 -5.02
CA SER A 140 7.16 10.12 -6.31
C SER A 140 8.60 9.60 -6.39
N SER A 141 9.32 9.62 -5.27
CA SER A 141 10.65 9.04 -5.17
C SER A 141 10.63 7.52 -5.41
N ALA A 142 9.63 6.81 -4.88
CA ALA A 142 9.46 5.38 -5.09
C ALA A 142 9.17 5.05 -6.57
N ALA A 143 8.38 5.88 -7.25
CA ALA A 143 8.10 5.73 -8.68
C ALA A 143 9.37 5.93 -9.54
N THR A 144 10.20 6.90 -9.20
CA THR A 144 11.46 7.16 -9.89
C THR A 144 12.48 6.06 -9.63
N MET A 145 12.61 5.60 -8.37
CA MET A 145 13.48 4.47 -8.03
C MET A 145 13.08 3.18 -8.74
N ALA A 146 11.78 2.91 -8.88
CA ALA A 146 11.29 1.75 -9.63
C ALA A 146 11.75 1.76 -11.08
N LEU A 147 11.70 2.92 -11.73
CA LEU A 147 12.17 3.08 -13.12
C LEU A 147 13.68 2.88 -13.21
N VAL A 148 14.46 3.49 -12.31
CA VAL A 148 15.92 3.36 -12.28
C VAL A 148 16.34 1.91 -12.06
N PHE A 149 15.77 1.23 -11.06
CA PHE A 149 16.06 -0.19 -10.83
C PHE A 149 15.63 -1.10 -11.99
N GLY A 150 14.51 -0.79 -12.66
CA GLY A 150 14.07 -1.53 -13.83
C GLY A 150 15.08 -1.44 -15.00
N ILE A 151 15.57 -0.24 -15.28
CA ILE A 151 16.57 0.00 -16.34
C ILE A 151 17.91 -0.65 -15.97
N LEU A 152 18.38 -0.46 -14.74
CA LEU A 152 19.63 -1.07 -14.26
C LEU A 152 19.55 -2.59 -14.28
N ALA A 153 18.45 -3.18 -13.83
CA ALA A 153 18.24 -4.63 -13.87
C ALA A 153 18.34 -5.17 -15.30
N PHE A 154 17.73 -4.48 -16.26
CA PHE A 154 17.80 -4.87 -17.65
C PHE A 154 19.24 -4.78 -18.21
N GLY A 155 19.97 -3.70 -17.91
CA GLY A 155 21.37 -3.55 -18.34
C GLY A 155 22.30 -4.60 -17.72
N ILE A 156 22.13 -4.90 -16.44
CA ILE A 156 22.97 -5.86 -15.70
C ILE A 156 22.61 -7.31 -16.07
N SER A 157 21.45 -7.58 -16.67
CA SER A 157 21.04 -8.95 -17.04
C SER A 157 22.01 -9.62 -18.02
N PHE A 158 22.74 -8.85 -18.82
CA PHE A 158 23.77 -9.36 -19.72
C PHE A 158 25.05 -9.79 -18.99
N LEU A 159 25.39 -9.15 -17.86
CA LEU A 159 26.60 -9.45 -17.11
C LEU A 159 26.35 -10.51 -16.03
N SER A 160 25.25 -10.40 -15.31
CA SER A 160 24.92 -11.32 -14.22
C SER A 160 23.39 -11.46 -14.06
N PRO A 161 22.81 -12.54 -14.61
CA PRO A 161 21.38 -12.78 -14.52
C PRO A 161 20.85 -12.84 -13.07
N LEU A 162 21.63 -13.37 -12.11
CA LEU A 162 21.22 -13.45 -10.71
C LEU A 162 21.09 -12.08 -10.05
N ILE A 163 22.07 -11.19 -10.27
CA ILE A 163 22.02 -9.82 -9.74
C ILE A 163 20.85 -9.05 -10.36
N SER A 164 20.61 -9.24 -11.66
CA SER A 164 19.49 -8.62 -12.38
C SER A 164 18.15 -9.02 -11.77
N ILE A 165 17.94 -10.29 -11.45
CA ILE A 165 16.70 -10.76 -10.82
C ILE A 165 16.47 -10.07 -9.47
N ILE A 166 17.50 -9.95 -8.62
CA ILE A 166 17.41 -9.29 -7.32
C ILE A 166 17.01 -7.82 -7.49
N LEU A 167 17.70 -7.10 -8.40
CA LEU A 167 17.39 -5.69 -8.68
C LEU A 167 15.98 -5.51 -9.26
N ALA A 168 15.53 -6.42 -10.12
CA ALA A 168 14.21 -6.37 -10.71
C ALA A 168 13.11 -6.60 -9.66
N ILE A 169 13.31 -7.49 -8.70
CA ILE A 169 12.40 -7.70 -7.57
C ILE A 169 12.30 -6.45 -6.69
N LEU A 170 13.43 -5.82 -6.38
CA LEU A 170 13.46 -4.57 -5.61
C LEU A 170 12.75 -3.42 -6.37
N GLY A 171 13.00 -3.30 -7.67
CA GLY A 171 12.35 -2.31 -8.52
C GLY A 171 10.85 -2.54 -8.63
N TYR A 172 10.40 -3.78 -8.75
CA TYR A 172 8.99 -4.14 -8.78
C TYR A 172 8.25 -3.75 -7.49
N SER A 173 8.85 -4.02 -6.33
CA SER A 173 8.28 -3.64 -5.04
C SER A 173 8.11 -2.12 -4.92
N ARG A 174 9.12 -1.36 -5.38
CA ARG A 174 9.06 0.11 -5.39
C ARG A 174 8.05 0.65 -6.41
N ALA A 175 7.90 0.00 -7.56
CA ALA A 175 6.91 0.37 -8.57
C ALA A 175 5.49 0.35 -8.02
N ARG A 176 5.18 -0.63 -7.19
CA ARG A 176 3.84 -0.75 -6.60
C ARG A 176 3.51 0.40 -5.65
N ILE A 177 4.47 0.80 -4.81
CA ILE A 177 4.33 1.98 -3.94
C ILE A 177 4.20 3.24 -4.80
N GLY A 178 5.01 3.37 -5.85
CA GLY A 178 5.00 4.52 -6.76
C GLY A 178 3.72 4.65 -7.59
N MET A 179 2.94 3.59 -7.78
CA MET A 179 1.64 3.68 -8.47
C MET A 179 0.59 4.52 -7.71
N GLN A 180 0.80 4.77 -6.43
CA GLN A 180 -0.05 5.63 -5.61
C GLN A 180 0.38 7.10 -5.65
N SER A 181 1.47 7.43 -6.37
CA SER A 181 1.99 8.78 -6.50
C SER A 181 1.44 9.52 -7.72
N ALA A 182 1.69 10.83 -7.79
CA ALA A 182 1.39 11.64 -8.97
C ALA A 182 2.12 11.13 -10.24
N LEU A 183 3.23 10.39 -10.09
CA LEU A 183 4.05 9.84 -11.17
C LEU A 183 3.69 8.39 -11.56
N LYS A 184 2.40 8.04 -11.51
CA LYS A 184 1.87 6.69 -11.85
C LYS A 184 2.43 6.13 -13.19
N GLY A 185 2.61 6.99 -14.18
CA GLY A 185 3.16 6.60 -15.49
C GLY A 185 4.58 6.03 -15.40
N ARG A 186 5.45 6.68 -14.61
CA ARG A 186 6.83 6.22 -14.38
C ARG A 186 6.87 4.91 -13.59
N ALA A 187 6.02 4.78 -12.57
CA ALA A 187 5.91 3.55 -11.80
C ALA A 187 5.44 2.37 -12.66
N LYS A 188 4.46 2.60 -13.55
CA LYS A 188 3.96 1.59 -14.50
C LYS A 188 5.04 1.17 -15.49
N ALA A 189 5.81 2.11 -16.04
CA ALA A 189 6.94 1.82 -16.91
C ALA A 189 8.02 1.02 -16.16
N GLY A 190 8.43 1.44 -14.96
CA GLY A 190 9.39 0.73 -14.11
C GLY A 190 8.97 -0.70 -13.83
N ARG A 191 7.69 -0.93 -13.50
CA ARG A 191 7.15 -2.28 -13.30
C ARG A 191 7.29 -3.16 -14.53
N ASN A 192 6.96 -2.64 -15.70
CA ASN A 192 7.05 -3.39 -16.95
C ASN A 192 8.52 -3.74 -17.26
N PHE A 193 9.45 -2.80 -17.08
CA PHE A 193 10.89 -3.06 -17.25
C PHE A 193 11.39 -4.14 -16.27
N CYS A 194 10.96 -4.13 -15.02
CA CYS A 194 11.33 -5.16 -14.06
C CYS A 194 10.83 -6.55 -14.48
N ILE A 195 9.59 -6.66 -14.97
CA ILE A 195 9.02 -7.94 -15.45
C ILE A 195 9.83 -8.45 -16.66
N VAL A 196 10.09 -7.58 -17.64
CA VAL A 196 10.88 -7.93 -18.83
C VAL A 196 12.30 -8.36 -18.42
N ALA A 197 12.94 -7.66 -17.49
CA ALA A 197 14.26 -8.00 -16.99
C ALA A 197 14.30 -9.38 -16.31
N ILE A 198 13.28 -9.74 -15.52
CA ILE A 198 13.18 -11.07 -14.89
C ILE A 198 13.07 -12.16 -15.95
N VAL A 199 12.14 -12.02 -16.90
CA VAL A 199 11.93 -13.02 -17.96
C VAL A 199 13.19 -13.19 -18.78
N PHE A 200 13.82 -12.09 -19.17
CA PHE A 200 15.04 -12.09 -19.97
C PHE A 200 16.21 -12.74 -19.21
N SER A 201 16.37 -12.43 -17.93
CA SER A 201 17.41 -13.03 -17.08
C SER A 201 17.24 -14.54 -16.92
N ILE A 202 16.01 -15.03 -16.81
CA ILE A 202 15.72 -16.47 -16.73
C ILE A 202 16.10 -17.15 -18.04
N ILE A 203 15.73 -16.56 -19.19
CA ILE A 203 16.07 -17.10 -20.52
C ILE A 203 17.59 -17.18 -20.69
N LEU A 204 18.32 -16.11 -20.37
CA LEU A 204 19.78 -16.08 -20.47
C LEU A 204 20.43 -17.13 -19.55
N TRP A 205 19.90 -17.28 -18.33
CA TRP A 205 20.42 -18.25 -17.37
C TRP A 205 20.24 -19.69 -17.87
N VAL A 206 19.03 -20.02 -18.37
CA VAL A 206 18.73 -21.34 -18.94
C VAL A 206 19.59 -21.62 -20.17
N THR A 207 19.72 -20.63 -21.08
CA THR A 207 20.56 -20.77 -22.28
C THR A 207 22.02 -21.03 -21.91
N ASN A 208 22.57 -20.31 -20.95
CA ASN A 208 23.93 -20.51 -20.45
C ASN A 208 24.13 -21.89 -19.84
N LEU A 209 23.14 -22.35 -19.05
CA LEU A 209 23.17 -23.70 -18.49
C LEU A 209 23.19 -24.78 -19.57
N VAL A 210 22.33 -24.68 -20.58
CA VAL A 210 22.25 -25.62 -21.71
C VAL A 210 23.57 -25.63 -22.50
N LEU A 211 24.13 -24.46 -22.81
CA LEU A 211 25.41 -24.37 -23.52
C LEU A 211 26.55 -24.99 -22.71
N THR A 212 26.56 -24.81 -21.38
CA THR A 212 27.60 -25.41 -20.53
C THR A 212 27.51 -26.93 -20.51
N ILE A 213 26.28 -27.49 -20.58
CA ILE A 213 26.07 -28.94 -20.61
C ILE A 213 26.46 -29.51 -21.99
N MET A 214 26.18 -28.79 -23.10
CA MET A 214 26.47 -29.25 -24.44
C MET A 214 28.00 -29.19 -24.79
N VAL A 215 28.78 -28.34 -24.15
CA VAL A 215 30.23 -28.20 -24.37
C VAL A 215 31.05 -29.14 -23.48
N ARG A 216 30.43 -29.83 -22.54
CA ARG A 216 31.09 -30.79 -21.65
C ARG A 216 30.92 -32.22 -22.14
#